data_dedba3f935de21168841073ce5af6866
#
_entry.id   dedba3f935de21168841073ce5af6866
#
_cell.length_a   1.000
_cell.length_b   1.000
_cell.length_c   1.000
_cell.angle_alpha   90.00
_cell.angle_beta   90.00
_cell.angle_gamma   90.00
#
_symmetry.space_group_name_H-M   'P 1'
#
loop_
_entity.id
_entity.type
_entity.pdbx_description
1 polymer ?
#
loop_
_entity_poly.entity_id
_entity_poly.type
_entity_poly.pdbx_seq_one_letter_code
_entity_poly.pdbx_strand_id
1 'polypeptide(L)'
;TAEQARGFLSAARGTPLAARFLVAYLRHKGQDRRWRQFLDALDTAPNMPELQCYYYRAKLAIGEHAEAFSGAAMLWNVGFSQEDACDPLFGEWMKAGGPEDPLIWARALKAFEAKNGYLIRYVKRFASPELQRDLDELASVYRRPSRVEGDHHPYTERHADILMMGIVRLAQ
;
A
#
# COMPACT_ATOMS: atom_id res chain seq x y z
N THR A 1 27.20 15.18 9.70
CA THR A 1 26.11 15.91 10.36
C THR A 1 24.97 16.21 9.37
N ALA A 2 23.78 16.62 9.85
CA ALA A 2 22.66 17.02 8.97
C ALA A 2 23.01 18.24 8.09
N GLU A 3 23.81 19.16 8.63
CA GLU A 3 24.29 20.34 7.92
C GLU A 3 25.24 20.00 6.77
N GLN A 4 26.17 19.08 6.99
CA GLN A 4 27.05 18.59 5.92
C GLN A 4 26.28 17.87 4.81
N ALA A 5 25.25 17.09 5.16
CA ALA A 5 24.39 16.44 4.18
C ALA A 5 23.62 17.46 3.33
N ARG A 6 23.03 18.48 3.94
CA ARG A 6 22.37 19.59 3.22
C ARG A 6 23.33 20.38 2.34
N GLY A 7 24.51 20.70 2.84
CA GLY A 7 25.56 21.37 2.07
C GLY A 7 25.94 20.58 0.81
N PHE A 8 26.17 19.27 0.95
CA PHE A 8 26.46 18.39 -0.19
C PHE A 8 25.31 18.32 -1.19
N LEU A 9 24.09 18.10 -0.71
CA LEU A 9 22.90 18.02 -1.57
C LEU A 9 22.65 19.33 -2.33
N SER A 10 22.89 20.46 -1.70
CA SER A 10 22.80 21.78 -2.35
C SER A 10 23.86 21.97 -3.42
N ALA A 11 25.14 21.65 -3.11
CA ALA A 11 26.25 21.80 -4.02
C ALA A 11 26.21 20.85 -5.23
N ALA A 12 25.69 19.62 -5.04
CA ALA A 12 25.62 18.58 -6.05
C ALA A 12 24.21 18.45 -6.69
N ARG A 13 23.34 19.43 -6.49
CA ARG A 13 21.94 19.40 -6.96
C ARG A 13 21.84 19.03 -8.44
N GLY A 14 20.92 18.10 -8.77
CA GLY A 14 20.71 17.63 -10.13
C GLY A 14 21.69 16.57 -10.63
N THR A 15 22.66 16.15 -9.82
CA THR A 15 23.59 15.08 -10.20
C THR A 15 23.09 13.69 -9.77
N PRO A 16 23.41 12.61 -10.51
CA PRO A 16 23.10 11.24 -10.09
C PRO A 16 23.71 10.87 -8.73
N LEU A 17 24.86 11.46 -8.39
CA LEU A 17 25.54 11.23 -7.11
C LEU A 17 24.73 11.81 -5.95
N ALA A 18 24.21 13.03 -6.10
CA ALA A 18 23.34 13.64 -5.09
C ALA A 18 22.05 12.82 -4.87
N ALA A 19 21.44 12.31 -5.95
CA ALA A 19 20.27 11.46 -5.85
C ALA A 19 20.56 10.17 -5.07
N ARG A 20 21.66 9.48 -5.37
CA ARG A 20 22.08 8.27 -4.63
C ARG A 20 22.39 8.55 -3.16
N PHE A 21 23.08 9.65 -2.90
CA PHE A 21 23.39 10.09 -1.54
C PHE A 21 22.11 10.38 -0.76
N LEU A 22 21.15 11.10 -1.35
CA LEU A 22 19.88 11.41 -0.73
C LEU A 22 19.10 10.14 -0.34
N VAL A 23 19.01 9.17 -1.24
CA VAL A 23 18.36 7.87 -0.96
C VAL A 23 19.03 7.17 0.23
N ALA A 24 20.36 7.07 0.23
CA ALA A 24 21.10 6.43 1.33
C ALA A 24 20.93 7.17 2.65
N TYR A 25 20.97 8.50 2.62
CA TYR A 25 20.75 9.36 3.78
C TYR A 25 19.34 9.17 4.36
N LEU A 26 18.31 9.20 3.50
CA LEU A 26 16.92 9.02 3.91
C LEU A 26 16.68 7.63 4.51
N ARG A 27 17.19 6.56 3.90
CA ARG A 27 17.12 5.21 4.47
C ARG A 27 17.69 5.16 5.88
N HIS A 28 18.90 5.66 6.06
CA HIS A 28 19.55 5.69 7.36
C HIS A 28 18.73 6.50 8.38
N LYS A 29 18.22 7.69 8.00
CA LYS A 29 17.40 8.51 8.90
C LYS A 29 16.06 7.87 9.22
N GLY A 30 15.42 7.20 8.25
CA GLY A 30 14.19 6.46 8.44
C GLY A 30 14.35 5.26 9.38
N GLN A 31 15.41 4.47 9.20
CA GLN A 31 15.76 3.34 10.07
C GLN A 31 16.03 3.79 11.51
N ASP A 32 16.79 4.87 11.68
CA ASP A 32 17.10 5.47 12.99
C ASP A 32 15.94 6.26 13.61
N ARG A 33 14.79 6.38 12.92
CA ARG A 33 13.64 7.18 13.35
C ARG A 33 13.96 8.65 13.62
N ARG A 34 14.93 9.20 12.89
CA ARG A 34 15.31 10.61 12.99
C ARG A 34 14.41 11.48 12.11
N TRP A 35 13.12 11.51 12.45
CA TRP A 35 12.04 12.01 11.60
C TRP A 35 12.22 13.46 11.14
N ARG A 36 12.64 14.36 12.03
CA ARG A 36 12.87 15.77 11.65
C ARG A 36 13.99 15.87 10.60
N GLN A 37 15.12 15.17 10.84
CA GLN A 37 16.23 15.18 9.88
C GLN A 37 15.88 14.53 8.54
N PHE A 38 14.98 13.54 8.56
CA PHE A 38 14.43 12.90 7.37
C PHE A 38 13.58 13.91 6.57
N LEU A 39 12.63 14.58 7.19
CA LEU A 39 11.74 15.55 6.55
C LEU A 39 12.48 16.79 6.07
N ASP A 40 13.44 17.30 6.84
CA ASP A 40 14.27 18.47 6.50
C ASP A 40 15.12 18.28 5.22
N ALA A 41 15.33 17.03 4.79
CA ALA A 41 16.08 16.70 3.58
C ALA A 41 15.19 16.58 2.33
N LEU A 42 13.88 16.76 2.48
CA LEU A 42 12.90 16.58 1.41
C LEU A 42 12.10 17.86 1.16
N ASP A 43 11.96 18.21 -0.12
CA ASP A 43 11.04 19.27 -0.55
C ASP A 43 9.63 18.70 -0.82
N THR A 44 9.54 17.42 -1.19
CA THR A 44 8.31 16.69 -1.51
C THR A 44 8.41 15.23 -1.09
N ALA A 45 7.26 14.53 -1.04
CA ALA A 45 7.24 13.09 -0.77
C ALA A 45 8.10 12.32 -1.79
N PRO A 46 8.91 11.34 -1.36
CA PRO A 46 9.76 10.56 -2.25
C PRO A 46 8.93 9.59 -3.10
N ASN A 47 9.47 9.16 -4.25
CA ASN A 47 8.78 8.24 -5.17
C ASN A 47 9.01 6.74 -4.86
N MET A 48 9.97 6.41 -4.00
CA MET A 48 10.28 5.01 -3.66
C MET A 48 9.38 4.53 -2.53
N PRO A 49 8.69 3.35 -2.67
CA PRO A 49 7.74 2.86 -1.66
C PRO A 49 8.33 2.79 -0.25
N GLU A 50 9.53 2.24 -0.07
CA GLU A 50 10.22 2.20 1.22
C GLU A 50 10.36 3.59 1.85
N LEU A 51 10.81 4.58 1.07
CA LEU A 51 11.00 5.94 1.55
C LEU A 51 9.68 6.66 1.80
N GLN A 52 8.63 6.34 1.02
CA GLN A 52 7.27 6.82 1.29
C GLN A 52 6.75 6.30 2.64
N CYS A 53 7.03 5.04 2.97
CA CYS A 53 6.67 4.50 4.29
C CYS A 53 7.37 5.26 5.41
N TYR A 54 8.66 5.55 5.28
CA TYR A 54 9.37 6.39 6.26
C TYR A 54 8.82 7.82 6.29
N TYR A 55 8.47 8.40 5.14
CA TYR A 55 7.90 9.74 5.04
C TYR A 55 6.59 9.84 5.83
N TYR A 56 5.64 8.95 5.59
CA TYR A 56 4.36 8.97 6.30
C TYR A 56 4.48 8.57 7.78
N ARG A 57 5.46 7.74 8.14
CA ARG A 57 5.82 7.51 9.56
C ARG A 57 6.38 8.77 10.21
N ALA A 58 7.18 9.54 9.49
CA ALA A 58 7.70 10.81 9.98
C ALA A 58 6.57 11.84 10.14
N LYS A 59 5.62 11.91 9.19
CA LYS A 59 4.40 12.74 9.29
C LYS A 59 3.56 12.36 10.52
N LEU A 60 3.36 11.06 10.74
CA LEU A 60 2.67 10.57 11.93
C LEU A 60 3.37 10.99 13.23
N ALA A 61 4.70 10.89 13.27
CA ALA A 61 5.50 11.22 14.45
C ALA A 61 5.50 12.72 14.80
N ILE A 62 5.23 13.60 13.84
CA ILE A 62 5.09 15.04 14.09
C ILE A 62 3.63 15.50 14.26
N GLY A 63 2.67 14.56 14.29
CA GLY A 63 1.26 14.82 14.56
C GLY A 63 0.41 15.09 13.31
N GLU A 64 0.95 14.96 12.10
CA GLU A 64 0.21 15.13 10.85
C GLU A 64 -0.53 13.83 10.47
N HIS A 65 -1.46 13.39 11.35
CA HIS A 65 -2.16 12.11 11.26
C HIS A 65 -2.97 11.96 9.97
N ALA A 66 -3.67 13.02 9.54
CA ALA A 66 -4.52 12.97 8.34
C ALA A 66 -3.70 12.66 7.08
N GLU A 67 -2.57 13.34 6.89
CA GLU A 67 -1.66 13.10 5.77
C GLU A 67 -1.03 11.71 5.87
N ALA A 68 -0.59 11.31 7.06
CA ALA A 68 0.02 10.01 7.30
C ALA A 68 -0.93 8.86 6.97
N PHE A 69 -2.20 8.94 7.39
CA PHE A 69 -3.18 7.88 7.15
C PHE A 69 -3.71 7.88 5.71
N SER A 70 -3.81 9.04 5.06
CA SER A 70 -4.06 9.12 3.61
C SER A 70 -2.95 8.42 2.82
N GLY A 71 -1.69 8.66 3.19
CA GLY A 71 -0.53 7.98 2.61
C GLY A 71 -0.52 6.48 2.89
N ALA A 72 -0.89 6.06 4.10
CA ALA A 72 -1.04 4.65 4.46
C ALA A 72 -2.08 3.95 3.57
N ALA A 73 -3.25 4.55 3.38
CA ALA A 73 -4.30 4.00 2.52
C ALA A 73 -3.84 3.86 1.07
N MET A 74 -3.15 4.87 0.54
CA MET A 74 -2.58 4.85 -0.81
C MET A 74 -1.54 3.72 -0.97
N LEU A 75 -0.59 3.61 -0.05
CA LEU A 75 0.47 2.60 -0.08
C LEU A 75 -0.08 1.19 0.14
N TRP A 76 -1.13 1.06 0.96
CA TRP A 76 -1.74 -0.23 1.23
C TRP A 76 -2.54 -0.77 0.05
N ASN A 77 -3.10 0.09 -0.82
CA ASN A 77 -3.99 -0.28 -1.92
C ASN A 77 -3.23 -0.80 -3.16
N VAL A 78 -2.51 -1.90 -3.00
CA VAL A 78 -1.74 -2.59 -4.05
C VAL A 78 -1.98 -4.09 -4.03
N GLY A 79 -1.70 -4.80 -5.14
CA GLY A 79 -1.92 -6.24 -5.30
C GLY A 79 -0.81 -7.14 -4.73
N PHE A 80 0.16 -6.59 -4.04
CA PHE A 80 1.32 -7.29 -3.47
C PHE A 80 1.63 -6.83 -2.04
N SER A 81 2.54 -7.54 -1.37
CA SER A 81 3.02 -7.12 -0.05
C SER A 81 3.90 -5.88 -0.18
N GLN A 82 3.74 -4.95 0.73
CA GLN A 82 4.61 -3.78 0.82
C GLN A 82 5.90 -4.09 1.60
N GLU A 83 6.85 -3.16 1.55
CA GLU A 83 8.09 -3.20 2.30
C GLU A 83 7.86 -3.22 3.80
N ASP A 84 8.69 -3.92 4.56
CA ASP A 84 8.61 -4.00 6.03
C ASP A 84 8.65 -2.62 6.71
N ALA A 85 9.26 -1.64 6.04
CA ALA A 85 9.26 -0.25 6.50
C ALA A 85 7.85 0.36 6.65
N CYS A 86 6.84 -0.20 5.96
CA CYS A 86 5.44 0.23 6.02
C CYS A 86 4.68 -0.34 7.22
N ASP A 87 5.11 -1.48 7.79
CA ASP A 87 4.35 -2.19 8.81
C ASP A 87 4.00 -1.32 10.02
N PRO A 88 4.92 -0.49 10.58
CA PRO A 88 4.57 0.38 11.69
C PRO A 88 3.53 1.45 11.33
N LEU A 89 3.56 1.97 10.08
CA LEU A 89 2.57 2.92 9.60
C LEU A 89 1.19 2.28 9.49
N PHE A 90 1.13 1.10 8.86
CA PHE A 90 -0.11 0.35 8.71
C PHE A 90 -0.69 -0.06 10.06
N GLY A 91 0.17 -0.48 11.01
CA GLY A 91 -0.26 -0.83 12.36
C GLY A 91 -0.95 0.33 13.09
N GLU A 92 -0.40 1.55 13.02
CA GLU A 92 -1.03 2.73 13.64
C GLU A 92 -2.31 3.15 12.91
N TRP A 93 -2.31 3.09 11.58
CA TRP A 93 -3.50 3.38 10.79
C TRP A 93 -4.64 2.39 11.08
N MET A 94 -4.36 1.10 11.19
CA MET A 94 -5.34 0.07 11.55
C MET A 94 -5.92 0.27 12.95
N LYS A 95 -5.10 0.68 13.92
CA LYS A 95 -5.58 1.04 15.28
C LYS A 95 -6.52 2.27 15.25
N ALA A 96 -6.34 3.15 14.28
CA ALA A 96 -7.17 4.32 14.09
C ALA A 96 -8.45 4.06 13.28
N GLY A 97 -8.74 2.80 12.91
CA GLY A 97 -9.98 2.39 12.23
C GLY A 97 -9.85 2.10 10.73
N GLY A 98 -8.68 2.24 10.13
CA GLY A 98 -8.46 1.79 8.74
C GLY A 98 -8.07 0.32 8.67
N PRO A 99 -8.16 -0.34 7.48
CA PRO A 99 -8.87 0.09 6.27
C PRO A 99 -10.39 -0.16 6.34
N GLU A 100 -11.16 0.62 5.59
CA GLU A 100 -12.60 0.39 5.41
C GLU A 100 -12.87 -0.62 4.29
N ASP A 101 -14.07 -1.24 4.31
CA ASP A 101 -14.49 -2.29 3.35
C ASP A 101 -14.27 -1.94 1.87
N PRO A 102 -14.57 -0.72 1.37
CA PRO A 102 -14.30 -0.39 -0.03
C PRO A 102 -12.83 -0.49 -0.41
N LEU A 103 -11.93 -0.10 0.48
CA LEU A 103 -10.50 -0.18 0.25
C LEU A 103 -9.97 -1.62 0.35
N ILE A 104 -10.54 -2.42 1.27
CA ILE A 104 -10.24 -3.85 1.39
C ILE A 104 -10.63 -4.58 0.11
N TRP A 105 -11.82 -4.29 -0.42
CA TRP A 105 -12.31 -4.85 -1.68
C TRP A 105 -11.40 -4.47 -2.85
N ALA A 106 -11.09 -3.18 -3.01
CA ALA A 106 -10.20 -2.70 -4.07
C ALA A 106 -8.82 -3.38 -4.04
N ARG A 107 -8.26 -3.59 -2.84
CA ARG A 107 -6.99 -4.33 -2.69
C ARG A 107 -7.13 -5.81 -3.06
N ALA A 108 -8.25 -6.44 -2.72
CA ALA A 108 -8.52 -7.84 -3.07
C ALA A 108 -8.59 -8.04 -4.59
N LEU A 109 -9.25 -7.13 -5.31
CA LEU A 109 -9.29 -7.15 -6.78
C LEU A 109 -7.89 -6.99 -7.37
N LYS A 110 -7.10 -6.03 -6.91
CA LYS A 110 -5.69 -5.87 -7.33
C LYS A 110 -4.84 -7.11 -7.03
N ALA A 111 -5.09 -7.77 -5.90
CA ALA A 111 -4.40 -9.02 -5.57
C ALA A 111 -4.81 -10.16 -6.51
N PHE A 112 -6.08 -10.20 -6.95
CA PHE A 112 -6.56 -11.15 -7.93
C PHE A 112 -5.84 -10.95 -9.28
N GLU A 113 -5.78 -9.71 -9.78
CA GLU A 113 -5.07 -9.34 -11.01
C GLU A 113 -3.57 -9.67 -10.94
N ALA A 114 -2.94 -9.38 -9.80
CA ALA A 114 -1.54 -9.69 -9.54
C ALA A 114 -1.26 -11.19 -9.29
N LYS A 115 -2.26 -12.05 -9.44
CA LYS A 115 -2.18 -13.51 -9.20
C LYS A 115 -1.73 -13.86 -7.77
N ASN A 116 -2.06 -13.02 -6.78
CA ASN A 116 -1.69 -13.16 -5.38
C ASN A 116 -2.87 -13.64 -4.52
N GLY A 117 -3.22 -14.92 -4.65
CA GLY A 117 -4.31 -15.52 -3.87
C GLY A 117 -4.06 -15.58 -2.35
N TYR A 118 -2.81 -15.44 -1.90
CA TYR A 118 -2.49 -15.31 -0.48
C TYR A 118 -2.99 -13.96 0.05
N LEU A 119 -2.76 -12.89 -0.69
CA LEU A 119 -3.16 -11.54 -0.28
C LEU A 119 -4.69 -11.40 -0.22
N ILE A 120 -5.47 -12.04 -1.13
CA ILE A 120 -6.93 -12.07 -1.05
C ILE A 120 -7.38 -12.62 0.30
N ARG A 121 -6.80 -13.73 0.76
CA ARG A 121 -7.11 -14.32 2.08
C ARG A 121 -6.61 -13.47 3.24
N TYR A 122 -5.47 -12.81 3.07
CA TYR A 122 -4.89 -11.96 4.12
C TYR A 122 -5.78 -10.76 4.43
N VAL A 123 -6.29 -10.06 3.41
CA VAL A 123 -7.12 -8.86 3.61
C VAL A 123 -8.47 -9.14 4.22
N LYS A 124 -9.00 -10.38 4.06
CA LYS A 124 -10.26 -10.82 4.64
C LYS A 124 -10.34 -10.59 6.15
N ARG A 125 -9.23 -10.69 6.88
CA ARG A 125 -9.21 -10.53 8.35
C ARG A 125 -9.56 -9.12 8.83
N PHE A 126 -9.53 -8.12 7.94
CA PHE A 126 -9.88 -6.72 8.24
C PHE A 126 -11.30 -6.38 7.82
N ALA A 127 -11.95 -7.25 7.05
CA ALA A 127 -13.24 -7.01 6.44
C ALA A 127 -14.40 -7.22 7.41
N SER A 128 -15.50 -6.49 7.17
CA SER A 128 -16.78 -6.76 7.84
C SER A 128 -17.28 -8.19 7.55
N PRO A 129 -18.18 -8.75 8.38
CA PRO A 129 -18.75 -10.08 8.12
C PRO A 129 -19.45 -10.20 6.77
N GLU A 130 -20.01 -9.10 6.26
CA GLU A 130 -20.63 -9.06 4.93
C GLU A 130 -19.57 -9.18 3.84
N LEU A 131 -18.54 -8.34 3.86
CA LEU A 131 -17.48 -8.36 2.89
C LEU A 131 -16.67 -9.67 2.93
N GLN A 132 -16.54 -10.31 4.09
CA GLN A 132 -15.85 -11.61 4.19
C GLN A 132 -16.51 -12.68 3.31
N ARG A 133 -17.83 -12.65 3.13
CA ARG A 133 -18.54 -13.58 2.24
C ARG A 133 -18.19 -13.35 0.77
N ASP A 134 -18.17 -12.08 0.35
CA ASP A 134 -17.78 -11.69 -1.02
C ASP A 134 -16.31 -12.06 -1.30
N LEU A 135 -15.43 -11.87 -0.31
CA LEU A 135 -14.01 -12.26 -0.42
C LEU A 135 -13.81 -13.78 -0.48
N ASP A 136 -14.65 -14.59 0.20
CA ASP A 136 -14.62 -16.05 0.08
C ASP A 136 -15.03 -16.49 -1.33
N GLU A 137 -16.03 -15.85 -1.89
CA GLU A 137 -16.46 -16.10 -3.26
C GLU A 137 -15.37 -15.69 -4.26
N LEU A 138 -14.81 -14.50 -4.14
CA LEU A 138 -13.68 -14.04 -4.96
C LEU A 138 -12.50 -15.02 -4.87
N ALA A 139 -12.14 -15.47 -3.67
CA ALA A 139 -11.06 -16.45 -3.48
C ALA A 139 -11.40 -17.83 -4.08
N SER A 140 -12.66 -18.19 -4.11
CA SER A 140 -13.16 -19.44 -4.74
C SER A 140 -13.03 -19.37 -6.26
N VAL A 141 -13.45 -18.26 -6.87
CA VAL A 141 -13.30 -17.99 -8.31
C VAL A 141 -11.83 -17.86 -8.70
N TYR A 142 -11.00 -17.24 -7.84
CA TYR A 142 -9.56 -17.19 -8.07
C TYR A 142 -8.94 -18.59 -8.25
N ARG A 143 -9.36 -19.58 -7.43
CA ARG A 143 -8.87 -20.95 -7.50
C ARG A 143 -9.48 -21.77 -8.63
N ARG A 144 -10.73 -21.51 -8.96
CA ARG A 144 -11.50 -22.23 -9.97
C ARG A 144 -12.37 -21.24 -10.76
N PRO A 145 -11.78 -20.62 -11.82
CA PRO A 145 -12.48 -19.60 -12.60
C PRO A 145 -13.75 -20.11 -13.29
N SER A 146 -13.83 -21.39 -13.65
CA SER A 146 -15.03 -22.01 -14.26
C SER A 146 -16.30 -21.91 -13.39
N ARG A 147 -16.19 -21.51 -12.13
CA ARG A 147 -17.37 -21.27 -11.28
C ARG A 147 -18.28 -20.14 -11.76
N VAL A 148 -17.77 -19.24 -12.61
CA VAL A 148 -18.57 -18.16 -13.21
C VAL A 148 -19.28 -18.58 -14.50
N GLU A 149 -19.05 -19.82 -15.00
CA GLU A 149 -19.72 -20.33 -16.19
C GLU A 149 -21.21 -20.53 -15.91
N GLY A 150 -22.06 -19.91 -16.75
CA GLY A 150 -23.52 -19.99 -16.59
C GLY A 150 -24.13 -18.97 -15.62
N ASP A 151 -23.34 -18.22 -14.88
CA ASP A 151 -23.83 -17.13 -14.03
C ASP A 151 -23.65 -15.79 -14.77
N HIS A 152 -24.77 -15.24 -15.25
CA HIS A 152 -24.76 -14.02 -16.08
C HIS A 152 -25.55 -12.87 -15.45
N HIS A 153 -26.04 -13.04 -14.22
CA HIS A 153 -26.89 -12.07 -13.53
C HIS A 153 -26.27 -11.65 -12.18
N PRO A 154 -25.47 -10.59 -12.14
CA PRO A 154 -24.88 -10.11 -10.89
C PRO A 154 -25.96 -9.57 -9.96
N TYR A 155 -25.90 -9.99 -8.68
CA TYR A 155 -26.83 -9.55 -7.64
C TYR A 155 -26.41 -8.21 -7.00
N THR A 156 -25.11 -7.94 -6.99
CA THR A 156 -24.48 -6.74 -6.43
C THR A 156 -23.32 -6.28 -7.32
N GLU A 157 -22.82 -5.06 -7.10
CA GLU A 157 -21.61 -4.58 -7.79
C GLU A 157 -20.40 -5.49 -7.53
N ARG A 158 -20.21 -5.96 -6.30
CA ARG A 158 -19.11 -6.88 -5.95
C ARG A 158 -19.23 -8.22 -6.65
N HIS A 159 -20.47 -8.73 -6.79
CA HIS A 159 -20.70 -9.95 -7.56
C HIS A 159 -20.40 -9.75 -9.04
N ALA A 160 -20.71 -8.58 -9.60
CA ALA A 160 -20.31 -8.23 -10.98
C ALA A 160 -18.79 -8.21 -11.14
N ASP A 161 -18.04 -7.63 -10.17
CA ASP A 161 -16.58 -7.67 -10.15
C ASP A 161 -16.06 -9.11 -10.13
N ILE A 162 -16.63 -9.97 -9.29
CA ILE A 162 -16.25 -11.40 -9.18
C ILE A 162 -16.41 -12.12 -10.52
N LEU A 163 -17.58 -11.94 -11.17
CA LEU A 163 -17.84 -12.53 -12.49
C LEU A 163 -16.84 -12.04 -13.53
N MET A 164 -16.60 -10.73 -13.58
CA MET A 164 -15.64 -10.13 -14.51
C MET A 164 -14.23 -10.69 -14.29
N MET A 165 -13.77 -10.75 -13.04
CA MET A 165 -12.45 -11.32 -12.70
C MET A 165 -12.33 -12.78 -13.10
N GLY A 166 -13.38 -13.57 -12.89
CA GLY A 166 -13.43 -14.97 -13.31
C GLY A 166 -13.36 -15.15 -14.81
N ILE A 167 -14.14 -14.37 -15.57
CA ILE A 167 -14.15 -14.40 -17.04
C ILE A 167 -12.77 -14.02 -17.60
N VAL A 168 -12.18 -12.92 -17.12
CA VAL A 168 -10.83 -12.49 -17.55
C VAL A 168 -9.79 -13.58 -17.29
N ARG A 169 -9.89 -14.28 -16.15
CA ARG A 169 -8.96 -15.35 -15.80
C ARG A 169 -9.17 -16.62 -16.62
N LEU A 170 -10.39 -16.91 -17.09
CA LEU A 170 -10.66 -18.02 -18.01
C LEU A 170 -10.07 -17.78 -19.40
N ALA A 171 -9.97 -16.51 -19.81
CA ALA A 171 -9.46 -16.10 -21.12
C ALA A 171 -7.92 -16.04 -21.19
N GLN A 172 -7.20 -16.24 -20.08
CA GLN A 172 -5.73 -16.25 -20.00
C GLN A 172 -5.14 -17.66 -20.04
#